data_2e5b0e3d7d5e7d21bfef2e7d71e22a0a
#
_entry.id   2e5b0e3d7d5e7d21bfef2e7d71e22a0a
#
_cell.length_a   1.000
_cell.length_b   1.000
_cell.length_c   1.000
_cell.angle_alpha   90.00
_cell.angle_beta   90.00
_cell.angle_gamma   90.00
#
_symmetry.space_group_name_H-M   'P 1'
#
loop_
_entity.id
_entity.type
_entity.pdbx_description
1 polymer ?
#
loop_
_entity_poly.entity_id
_entity_poly.type
_entity_poly.pdbx_seq_one_letter_code
_entity_poly.pdbx_strand_id
1 'polypeptide(L)'
;DAEIKLQEVEKNNGLKLTGITIPNGDQRIVPTVYLDSLYQEYIHGKDVDSCVGDVADMRIEAQGKAEFFDMGVTDILDYEKMKDKLQMRICDKEWNTDLLADKVVTEHGDFAAYYAVNLEENGEGISSIPVTVSLMNEWGVSAEQIQADAMVADRKRGVTLMDMNEIIKSMIFGEEPENLLNEKMDMEAMENPMFCLTNKAKMNGASLLLQEDIRKQIGECLGSDYFVIPSSIHEVLILPDNGI
;
A
#
# COMPACT_ATOMS: atom_id res chain seq x y z
N ASP A 1 19.76 -11.32 27.84
CA ASP A 1 18.33 -11.06 28.02
C ASP A 1 17.95 -9.96 27.02
N ALA A 2 17.13 -10.31 26.01
CA ALA A 2 16.63 -9.33 25.05
C ALA A 2 15.48 -8.54 25.69
N GLU A 3 15.49 -7.22 25.57
CA GLU A 3 14.40 -6.37 26.04
C GLU A 3 13.22 -6.45 25.06
N ILE A 4 12.07 -6.92 25.53
CA ILE A 4 10.84 -6.92 24.73
C ILE A 4 10.13 -5.58 24.92
N LYS A 5 9.87 -4.88 23.82
CA LYS A 5 9.10 -3.64 23.81
C LYS A 5 7.72 -3.90 23.21
N LEU A 6 6.68 -3.60 23.99
CA LEU A 6 5.31 -3.60 23.53
C LEU A 6 4.97 -2.22 22.98
N GLN A 7 4.30 -2.16 21.84
CA GLN A 7 3.87 -0.91 21.23
C GLN A 7 2.52 -1.08 20.53
N GLU A 8 1.72 -0.02 20.56
CA GLU A 8 0.53 0.10 19.73
C GLU A 8 0.94 0.71 18.39
N VAL A 9 0.55 0.08 17.29
CA VAL A 9 0.83 0.55 15.93
C VAL A 9 -0.48 0.89 15.26
N GLU A 10 -0.65 2.15 14.89
CA GLU A 10 -1.81 2.59 14.17
C GLU A 10 -1.69 2.30 12.68
N LYS A 11 -2.74 1.75 12.12
CA LYS A 11 -2.91 1.43 10.70
C LYS A 11 -4.00 2.31 10.11
N ASN A 12 -4.24 2.15 8.82
CA ASN A 12 -5.27 2.90 8.10
C ASN A 12 -6.66 2.75 8.78
N ASN A 13 -7.45 3.82 8.75
CA ASN A 13 -8.81 3.91 9.33
C ASN A 13 -8.88 3.64 10.84
N GLY A 14 -7.86 4.09 11.58
CA GLY A 14 -7.83 3.98 13.04
C GLY A 14 -7.70 2.55 13.58
N LEU A 15 -7.37 1.57 12.71
CA LEU A 15 -7.06 0.22 13.16
C LEU A 15 -5.78 0.24 14.00
N LYS A 16 -5.88 -0.20 15.24
CA LYS A 16 -4.75 -0.30 16.15
C LYS A 16 -4.37 -1.76 16.33
N LEU A 17 -3.09 -2.05 16.11
CA LEU A 17 -2.53 -3.38 16.31
C LEU A 17 -1.52 -3.35 17.44
N THR A 18 -1.50 -4.40 18.25
CA THR A 18 -0.52 -4.60 19.29
C THR A 18 0.70 -5.32 18.72
N GLY A 19 1.84 -4.63 18.72
CA GLY A 19 3.08 -5.17 18.22
C GLY A 19 4.13 -5.33 19.30
N ILE A 20 5.02 -6.30 19.12
CA ILE A 20 6.25 -6.41 19.91
C ILE A 20 7.46 -6.21 19.04
N THR A 21 8.46 -5.53 19.58
CA THR A 21 9.80 -5.44 19.01
C THR A 21 10.81 -6.00 19.99
N ILE A 22 11.79 -6.73 19.49
CA ILE A 22 12.84 -7.36 20.28
C ILE A 22 14.18 -6.95 19.65
N PRO A 23 14.76 -5.80 20.06
CA PRO A 23 16.03 -5.33 19.55
C PRO A 23 17.16 -6.34 19.85
N ASN A 24 18.07 -6.50 18.92
CA ASN A 24 19.27 -7.31 19.10
C ASN A 24 20.52 -6.45 18.81
N GLY A 25 21.23 -6.04 19.87
CA GLY A 25 22.39 -5.17 19.75
C GLY A 25 22.08 -3.80 19.15
N ASP A 26 22.93 -3.33 18.23
CA ASP A 26 22.84 -2.02 17.59
C ASP A 26 21.99 -2.03 16.30
N GLN A 27 21.05 -2.97 16.18
CA GLN A 27 20.17 -3.04 15.00
C GLN A 27 19.40 -1.73 14.81
N ARG A 28 19.48 -1.17 13.59
CA ARG A 28 18.78 0.07 13.19
C ARG A 28 17.35 -0.20 12.74
N ILE A 29 17.10 -1.38 12.18
CA ILE A 29 15.76 -1.83 11.77
C ILE A 29 15.40 -3.00 12.68
N VAL A 30 14.34 -2.81 13.45
CA VAL A 30 13.81 -3.85 14.34
C VAL A 30 12.41 -4.20 13.84
N PRO A 31 12.19 -5.43 13.36
CA PRO A 31 10.87 -5.84 12.89
C PRO A 31 9.87 -5.87 14.04
N THR A 32 8.63 -5.49 13.72
CA THR A 32 7.50 -5.59 14.64
C THR A 32 6.70 -6.85 14.33
N VAL A 33 6.49 -7.69 15.33
CA VAL A 33 5.59 -8.85 15.25
C VAL A 33 4.24 -8.43 15.83
N TYR A 34 3.16 -8.55 15.05
CA TYR A 34 1.81 -8.22 15.49
C TYR A 34 1.17 -9.40 16.20
N LEU A 35 0.57 -9.15 17.36
CA LEU A 35 0.02 -10.17 18.24
C LEU A 35 -1.49 -10.42 18.05
N ASP A 36 -2.17 -9.56 17.32
CA ASP A 36 -3.65 -9.56 17.26
C ASP A 36 -4.22 -10.85 16.69
N SER A 37 -3.62 -11.40 15.63
CA SER A 37 -4.01 -12.69 15.06
C SER A 37 -3.76 -13.84 16.01
N LEU A 38 -2.61 -13.86 16.66
CA LEU A 38 -2.26 -14.89 17.65
C LEU A 38 -3.14 -14.83 18.88
N TYR A 39 -3.56 -13.61 19.30
CA TYR A 39 -4.53 -13.45 20.37
C TYR A 39 -5.89 -14.04 20.00
N GLN A 40 -6.33 -13.87 18.74
CA GLN A 40 -7.56 -14.53 18.28
C GLN A 40 -7.43 -16.05 18.31
N GLU A 41 -6.32 -16.62 17.88
CA GLU A 41 -6.08 -18.07 17.97
C GLU A 41 -6.08 -18.56 19.43
N TYR A 42 -5.46 -17.81 20.35
CA TYR A 42 -5.45 -18.10 21.77
C TYR A 42 -6.86 -18.16 22.37
N ILE A 43 -7.70 -17.15 22.12
CA ILE A 43 -9.08 -17.16 22.64
C ILE A 43 -9.97 -18.26 22.01
N HIS A 44 -9.56 -18.79 20.84
CA HIS A 44 -10.20 -19.94 20.21
C HIS A 44 -9.61 -21.30 20.63
N GLY A 45 -8.71 -21.29 21.64
CA GLY A 45 -8.26 -22.51 22.31
C GLY A 45 -6.83 -22.95 22.01
N LYS A 46 -6.03 -22.15 21.29
CA LYS A 46 -4.59 -22.40 21.15
C LYS A 46 -3.90 -22.13 22.48
N ASP A 47 -3.00 -23.02 22.89
CA ASP A 47 -2.27 -22.83 24.14
C ASP A 47 -1.19 -21.73 24.02
N VAL A 48 -0.82 -21.15 25.18
CA VAL A 48 0.14 -20.03 25.24
C VAL A 48 1.50 -20.41 24.73
N ASP A 49 1.98 -21.63 25.03
CA ASP A 49 3.32 -22.09 24.62
C ASP A 49 3.42 -22.20 23.10
N SER A 50 2.36 -22.67 22.44
CA SER A 50 2.24 -22.66 20.97
C SER A 50 2.25 -21.25 20.41
N CYS A 51 1.52 -20.30 21.01
CA CYS A 51 1.54 -18.90 20.58
C CYS A 51 2.92 -18.26 20.73
N VAL A 52 3.63 -18.57 21.79
CA VAL A 52 5.03 -18.10 22.01
C VAL A 52 5.96 -18.69 20.96
N GLY A 53 5.76 -19.97 20.60
CA GLY A 53 6.49 -20.62 19.50
C GLY A 53 6.30 -19.87 18.18
N ASP A 54 5.06 -19.55 17.82
CA ASP A 54 4.76 -18.82 16.59
C ASP A 54 5.35 -17.40 16.58
N VAL A 55 5.31 -16.69 17.72
CA VAL A 55 5.98 -15.38 17.85
C VAL A 55 7.48 -15.51 17.59
N ALA A 56 8.12 -16.59 18.10
CA ALA A 56 9.53 -16.83 17.88
C ALA A 56 9.83 -17.10 16.40
N ASP A 57 9.02 -17.91 15.73
CA ASP A 57 9.16 -18.23 14.31
C ASP A 57 8.92 -16.97 13.44
N MET A 58 7.86 -16.22 13.68
CA MET A 58 7.59 -14.94 13.01
C MET A 58 8.74 -13.94 13.18
N ARG A 59 9.34 -13.89 14.38
CA ARG A 59 10.49 -13.04 14.65
C ARG A 59 11.71 -13.47 13.84
N ILE A 60 12.01 -14.77 13.80
CA ILE A 60 13.16 -15.31 13.05
C ILE A 60 13.00 -14.98 11.56
N GLU A 61 11.82 -15.19 11.00
CA GLU A 61 11.52 -14.86 9.62
C GLU A 61 11.67 -13.36 9.33
N ALA A 62 11.05 -12.53 10.18
CA ALA A 62 11.12 -11.08 10.05
C ALA A 62 12.54 -10.54 10.27
N GLN A 63 13.34 -11.17 11.17
CA GLN A 63 14.72 -10.81 11.40
C GLN A 63 15.61 -11.16 10.20
N GLY A 64 15.42 -12.31 9.57
CA GLY A 64 16.14 -12.67 8.34
C GLY A 64 15.89 -11.67 7.22
N LYS A 65 14.65 -11.21 7.06
CA LYS A 65 14.30 -10.11 6.14
C LYS A 65 14.98 -8.79 6.57
N ALA A 66 14.95 -8.45 7.85
CA ALA A 66 15.55 -7.21 8.37
C ALA A 66 17.08 -7.19 8.22
N GLU A 67 17.76 -8.31 8.43
CA GLU A 67 19.23 -8.42 8.23
C GLU A 67 19.61 -8.22 6.75
N PHE A 68 18.79 -8.71 5.83
CA PHE A 68 18.94 -8.44 4.40
C PHE A 68 18.79 -6.93 4.10
N PHE A 69 17.86 -6.24 4.77
CA PHE A 69 17.68 -4.80 4.64
C PHE A 69 18.74 -3.97 5.36
N ASP A 70 19.30 -4.45 6.47
CA ASP A 70 20.34 -3.71 7.22
C ASP A 70 21.62 -3.53 6.38
N MET A 71 21.87 -4.42 5.42
CA MET A 71 22.96 -4.24 4.43
C MET A 71 22.69 -3.08 3.45
N GLY A 72 21.44 -2.63 3.30
CA GLY A 72 21.01 -1.52 2.43
C GLY A 72 20.61 -0.24 3.17
N VAL A 73 20.67 -0.20 4.51
CA VAL A 73 20.21 0.97 5.30
C VAL A 73 21.01 2.24 5.00
N THR A 74 22.28 2.15 4.66
CA THR A 74 23.07 3.29 4.19
C THR A 74 22.50 3.91 2.91
N ASP A 75 21.76 3.13 2.12
CA ASP A 75 21.15 3.58 0.88
C ASP A 75 19.83 4.32 1.13
N ILE A 76 19.14 4.06 2.26
CA ILE A 76 17.86 4.73 2.61
C ILE A 76 18.03 6.24 2.75
N LEU A 77 19.19 6.71 3.20
CA LEU A 77 19.52 8.14 3.32
C LEU A 77 19.91 8.78 1.99
N ASP A 78 20.07 7.99 0.92
CA ASP A 78 20.37 8.48 -0.42
C ASP A 78 19.07 8.57 -1.23
N TYR A 79 18.54 9.80 -1.37
CA TYR A 79 17.29 10.04 -2.09
C TYR A 79 17.30 9.51 -3.53
N GLU A 80 18.41 9.67 -4.25
CA GLU A 80 18.53 9.25 -5.64
C GLU A 80 18.36 7.72 -5.81
N LYS A 81 18.74 6.94 -4.78
CA LYS A 81 18.51 5.50 -4.75
C LYS A 81 17.09 5.11 -4.33
N MET A 82 16.42 5.99 -3.57
CA MET A 82 15.09 5.73 -3.00
C MET A 82 13.95 6.22 -3.87
N LYS A 83 14.14 7.28 -4.67
CA LYS A 83 13.06 7.91 -5.43
C LYS A 83 12.29 6.96 -6.37
N ASP A 84 12.98 6.01 -7.01
CA ASP A 84 12.34 5.02 -7.89
C ASP A 84 11.59 3.91 -7.11
N LYS A 85 11.79 3.85 -5.79
CA LYS A 85 11.10 2.93 -4.86
C LYS A 85 9.96 3.59 -4.11
N LEU A 86 9.76 4.89 -4.28
CA LEU A 86 8.66 5.62 -3.67
C LEU A 86 7.31 5.05 -4.13
N GLN A 87 6.37 5.00 -3.21
CA GLN A 87 4.98 4.65 -3.46
C GLN A 87 4.08 5.64 -2.74
N MET A 88 3.11 6.18 -3.46
CA MET A 88 2.05 7.00 -2.89
C MET A 88 0.94 6.11 -2.32
N ARG A 89 0.43 6.47 -1.16
CA ARG A 89 -0.69 5.81 -0.48
C ARG A 89 -1.75 6.85 -0.15
N ILE A 90 -3.00 6.45 -0.22
CA ILE A 90 -4.15 7.34 0.02
C ILE A 90 -4.93 6.87 1.24
N CYS A 91 -5.43 7.81 2.04
CA CYS A 91 -6.37 7.55 3.12
C CYS A 91 -7.31 8.73 3.31
N ASP A 92 -8.40 8.53 4.05
CA ASP A 92 -9.22 9.63 4.56
C ASP A 92 -8.38 10.46 5.55
N LYS A 93 -8.43 11.79 5.37
CA LYS A 93 -7.59 12.71 6.15
C LYS A 93 -8.02 12.81 7.62
N GLU A 94 -9.33 12.86 7.86
CA GLU A 94 -9.87 13.07 9.20
C GLU A 94 -9.75 11.81 10.08
N TRP A 95 -9.96 10.65 9.48
CA TRP A 95 -9.91 9.39 10.20
C TRP A 95 -8.50 8.85 10.43
N ASN A 96 -7.49 9.49 9.85
CA ASN A 96 -6.10 9.02 9.90
C ASN A 96 -5.11 10.06 10.45
N THR A 97 -5.58 11.00 11.27
CA THR A 97 -4.74 12.08 11.82
C THR A 97 -3.51 11.56 12.56
N ASP A 98 -3.66 10.53 13.38
CA ASP A 98 -2.55 9.95 14.16
C ASP A 98 -1.58 9.18 13.24
N LEU A 99 -2.12 8.43 12.26
CA LEU A 99 -1.31 7.78 11.23
C LEU A 99 -0.44 8.78 10.45
N LEU A 100 -0.96 9.97 10.18
CA LEU A 100 -0.32 10.99 9.34
C LEU A 100 0.62 11.93 10.11
N ALA A 101 0.57 11.93 11.44
CA ALA A 101 1.18 12.96 12.29
C ALA A 101 2.68 13.22 12.05
N ASP A 102 3.46 12.20 11.71
CA ASP A 102 4.90 12.29 11.46
C ASP A 102 5.30 12.15 9.98
N LYS A 103 4.33 11.93 9.09
CA LYS A 103 4.58 11.61 7.68
C LYS A 103 4.57 12.83 6.79
N VAL A 104 5.22 12.71 5.66
CA VAL A 104 5.06 13.67 4.55
C VAL A 104 3.69 13.44 3.94
N VAL A 105 2.87 14.48 3.92
CA VAL A 105 1.46 14.44 3.48
C VAL A 105 1.21 15.48 2.40
N THR A 106 0.43 15.13 1.39
CA THR A 106 -0.17 16.07 0.44
C THR A 106 -1.70 15.91 0.46
N GLU A 107 -2.41 17.04 0.51
CA GLU A 107 -3.87 17.04 0.65
C GLU A 107 -4.57 17.03 -0.70
N HIS A 108 -5.65 16.24 -0.80
CA HIS A 108 -6.48 16.09 -2.00
C HIS A 108 -7.98 16.07 -1.60
N GLY A 109 -8.51 17.24 -1.23
CA GLY A 109 -9.88 17.36 -0.70
C GLY A 109 -9.99 16.66 0.66
N ASP A 110 -10.89 15.68 0.76
CA ASP A 110 -11.11 14.90 1.98
C ASP A 110 -10.05 13.79 2.17
N PHE A 111 -9.24 13.54 1.14
CA PHE A 111 -8.18 12.55 1.17
C PHE A 111 -6.82 13.18 1.45
N ALA A 112 -5.95 12.38 2.04
CA ALA A 112 -4.52 12.64 2.17
C ALA A 112 -3.72 11.58 1.42
N ALA A 113 -2.72 12.02 0.68
CA ALA A 113 -1.67 11.14 0.19
C ALA A 113 -0.46 11.20 1.12
N TYR A 114 0.08 10.04 1.46
CA TYR A 114 1.34 9.89 2.18
C TYR A 114 2.24 8.89 1.45
N TYR A 115 3.50 8.84 1.79
CA TYR A 115 4.51 8.18 0.98
C TYR A 115 5.26 7.11 1.77
N ALA A 116 5.68 6.07 1.06
CA ALA A 116 6.55 5.03 1.61
C ALA A 116 7.62 4.65 0.57
N VAL A 117 8.76 4.18 1.03
CA VAL A 117 9.78 3.53 0.21
C VAL A 117 9.53 2.03 0.26
N ASN A 118 9.27 1.40 -0.87
CA ASN A 118 9.17 -0.05 -0.97
C ASN A 118 10.58 -0.65 -1.03
N LEU A 119 10.93 -1.43 -0.03
CA LEU A 119 12.23 -2.12 0.05
C LEU A 119 12.20 -3.41 -0.73
N GLU A 120 11.13 -4.17 -0.58
CA GLU A 120 10.87 -5.42 -1.26
C GLU A 120 9.39 -5.54 -1.58
N GLU A 121 9.09 -6.07 -2.75
CA GLU A 121 7.74 -6.38 -3.21
C GLU A 121 7.75 -7.81 -3.74
N ASN A 122 6.99 -8.68 -3.11
CA ASN A 122 6.86 -10.09 -3.49
C ASN A 122 5.38 -10.50 -3.43
N GLY A 123 5.06 -11.70 -3.89
CA GLY A 123 3.69 -12.21 -3.91
C GLY A 123 3.01 -12.33 -2.53
N GLU A 124 3.77 -12.18 -1.44
CA GLU A 124 3.26 -12.27 -0.06
C GLU A 124 3.02 -10.89 0.58
N GLY A 125 3.57 -9.81 -0.02
CA GLY A 125 3.38 -8.46 0.50
C GLY A 125 4.46 -7.46 0.08
N ILE A 126 4.40 -6.29 0.69
CA ILE A 126 5.35 -5.19 0.50
C ILE A 126 6.01 -4.86 1.84
N SER A 127 7.33 -5.02 1.90
CA SER A 127 8.13 -4.43 2.97
C SER A 127 8.41 -2.98 2.64
N SER A 128 8.04 -2.05 3.50
CA SER A 128 8.17 -0.62 3.21
C SER A 128 8.49 0.20 4.45
N ILE A 129 9.15 1.34 4.23
CA ILE A 129 9.44 2.34 5.25
C ILE A 129 8.60 3.59 4.95
N PRO A 130 7.83 4.13 5.91
CA PRO A 130 7.11 5.38 5.71
C PRO A 130 8.08 6.54 5.53
N VAL A 131 7.75 7.44 4.63
CA VAL A 131 8.51 8.69 4.46
C VAL A 131 8.02 9.70 5.50
N THR A 132 8.82 9.86 6.54
CA THR A 132 8.56 10.84 7.61
C THR A 132 9.11 12.22 7.23
N VAL A 133 8.63 13.25 7.92
CA VAL A 133 9.18 14.62 7.80
C VAL A 133 10.68 14.65 8.14
N SER A 134 11.12 13.84 9.12
CA SER A 134 12.53 13.71 9.46
C SER A 134 13.35 13.14 8.30
N LEU A 135 12.88 12.07 7.66
CA LEU A 135 13.55 11.46 6.52
C LEU A 135 13.61 12.40 5.30
N MET A 136 12.50 13.11 5.02
CA MET A 136 12.46 14.14 3.98
C MET A 136 13.52 15.24 4.21
N ASN A 137 13.67 15.70 5.47
CA ASN A 137 14.67 16.70 5.82
C ASN A 137 16.12 16.18 5.63
N GLU A 138 16.38 14.91 5.98
CA GLU A 138 17.69 14.27 5.74
C GLU A 138 17.99 14.16 4.23
N TRP A 139 16.99 13.89 3.42
CA TRP A 139 17.13 13.86 1.96
C TRP A 139 17.33 15.27 1.35
N GLY A 140 16.92 16.32 2.05
CA GLY A 140 17.01 17.70 1.57
C GLY A 140 16.09 18.00 0.38
N VAL A 141 14.95 17.30 0.27
CA VAL A 141 13.96 17.48 -0.79
C VAL A 141 12.64 18.03 -0.23
N SER A 142 11.77 18.53 -1.11
CA SER A 142 10.44 19.02 -0.70
C SER A 142 9.37 17.91 -0.81
N ALA A 143 8.21 18.14 -0.18
CA ALA A 143 7.06 17.26 -0.28
C ALA A 143 6.54 17.13 -1.74
N GLU A 144 6.58 18.24 -2.49
CA GLU A 144 6.19 18.28 -3.91
C GLU A 144 7.13 17.43 -4.77
N GLN A 145 8.44 17.45 -4.45
CA GLN A 145 9.40 16.59 -5.15
C GLN A 145 9.13 15.12 -4.86
N ILE A 146 8.88 14.76 -3.59
CA ILE A 146 8.52 13.38 -3.21
C ILE A 146 7.24 12.94 -3.91
N GLN A 147 6.22 13.80 -3.97
CA GLN A 147 4.97 13.52 -4.68
C GLN A 147 5.22 13.26 -6.17
N ALA A 148 5.96 14.13 -6.83
CA ALA A 148 6.25 14.01 -8.25
C ALA A 148 7.00 12.70 -8.58
N ASP A 149 8.03 12.39 -7.79
CA ASP A 149 8.82 11.16 -7.99
C ASP A 149 8.02 9.90 -7.64
N ALA A 150 7.17 9.94 -6.60
CA ALA A 150 6.27 8.84 -6.27
C ALA A 150 5.25 8.57 -7.39
N MET A 151 4.67 9.61 -8.01
CA MET A 151 3.79 9.47 -9.17
C MET A 151 4.49 8.78 -10.34
N VAL A 152 5.74 9.16 -10.62
CA VAL A 152 6.55 8.52 -11.67
C VAL A 152 6.83 7.05 -11.33
N ALA A 153 7.22 6.77 -10.09
CA ALA A 153 7.51 5.41 -9.62
C ALA A 153 6.25 4.52 -9.67
N ASP A 154 5.08 5.03 -9.27
CA ASP A 154 3.82 4.29 -9.31
C ASP A 154 3.40 3.93 -10.74
N ARG A 155 3.63 4.82 -11.72
CA ARG A 155 3.40 4.50 -13.13
C ARG A 155 4.32 3.42 -13.66
N LYS A 156 5.59 3.43 -13.27
CA LYS A 156 6.55 2.38 -13.63
C LYS A 156 6.13 1.00 -13.12
N ARG A 157 5.40 0.93 -11.99
CA ARG A 157 4.79 -0.30 -11.47
C ARG A 157 3.62 -0.81 -12.31
N GLY A 158 3.15 0.01 -13.25
CA GLY A 158 2.07 -0.31 -14.18
C GLY A 158 0.69 0.02 -13.60
N VAL A 159 -0.14 0.59 -14.46
CA VAL A 159 -1.54 0.93 -14.16
C VAL A 159 -2.42 -0.09 -14.84
N THR A 160 -3.44 -0.56 -14.14
CA THR A 160 -4.40 -1.52 -14.69
C THR A 160 -5.83 -1.05 -14.44
N LEU A 161 -6.64 -1.12 -15.48
CA LEU A 161 -8.09 -0.95 -15.44
C LEU A 161 -8.71 -2.24 -15.95
N MET A 162 -9.44 -2.96 -15.11
CA MET A 162 -9.96 -4.30 -15.42
C MET A 162 -11.45 -4.36 -15.21
N ASP A 163 -12.17 -5.10 -16.04
CA ASP A 163 -13.60 -5.38 -15.85
C ASP A 163 -13.81 -6.25 -14.60
N MET A 164 -14.78 -5.88 -13.75
CA MET A 164 -15.07 -6.62 -12.51
C MET A 164 -15.60 -8.03 -12.78
N ASN A 165 -16.34 -8.24 -13.86
CA ASN A 165 -16.83 -9.58 -14.21
C ASN A 165 -15.66 -10.48 -14.62
N GLU A 166 -14.67 -9.94 -15.34
CA GLU A 166 -13.46 -10.69 -15.70
C GLU A 166 -12.59 -10.99 -14.47
N ILE A 167 -12.49 -10.06 -13.51
CA ILE A 167 -11.82 -10.32 -12.22
C ILE A 167 -12.50 -11.47 -11.48
N ILE A 168 -13.84 -11.49 -11.39
CA ILE A 168 -14.58 -12.56 -10.74
C ILE A 168 -14.38 -13.90 -11.47
N LYS A 169 -14.41 -13.90 -12.80
CA LYS A 169 -14.13 -15.09 -13.61
C LYS A 169 -12.70 -15.59 -13.38
N SER A 170 -11.73 -14.69 -13.28
CA SER A 170 -10.33 -15.04 -13.04
C SER A 170 -10.11 -15.78 -11.72
N MET A 171 -10.87 -15.43 -10.68
CA MET A 171 -10.83 -16.12 -9.39
C MET A 171 -11.34 -17.57 -9.47
N ILE A 172 -12.22 -17.86 -10.44
CA ILE A 172 -12.82 -19.19 -10.62
C ILE A 172 -12.00 -20.04 -11.59
N PHE A 173 -11.54 -19.45 -12.68
CA PHE A 173 -10.94 -20.18 -13.82
C PHE A 173 -9.41 -19.99 -13.92
N GLY A 174 -8.81 -19.03 -13.15
CA GLY A 174 -7.36 -18.81 -13.11
C GLY A 174 -6.80 -18.04 -14.31
N GLU A 175 -7.64 -17.47 -15.17
CA GLU A 175 -7.21 -16.60 -16.28
C GLU A 175 -7.00 -15.18 -15.77
N GLU A 176 -5.90 -14.51 -16.15
CA GLU A 176 -5.69 -13.12 -15.74
C GLU A 176 -6.61 -12.18 -16.56
N PRO A 177 -7.30 -11.22 -15.90
CA PRO A 177 -8.15 -10.25 -16.59
C PRO A 177 -7.29 -9.30 -17.42
N GLU A 178 -7.80 -8.89 -18.57
CA GLU A 178 -7.16 -7.97 -19.50
C GLU A 178 -7.10 -6.54 -18.92
N ASN A 179 -6.00 -5.84 -19.20
CA ASN A 179 -5.87 -4.42 -18.87
C ASN A 179 -6.47 -3.55 -19.98
N LEU A 180 -7.59 -2.95 -19.70
CA LEU A 180 -8.39 -2.18 -20.66
C LEU A 180 -7.96 -0.71 -20.81
N LEU A 181 -6.98 -0.24 -20.05
CA LEU A 181 -6.61 1.19 -19.98
C LEU A 181 -6.16 1.80 -21.30
N ASN A 182 -5.73 0.99 -22.27
CA ASN A 182 -5.27 1.46 -23.59
C ASN A 182 -6.26 1.14 -24.71
N GLU A 183 -7.47 0.65 -24.37
CA GLU A 183 -8.47 0.25 -25.31
C GLU A 183 -9.68 1.18 -25.27
N LYS A 184 -10.26 1.47 -26.44
CA LYS A 184 -11.55 2.14 -26.46
C LYS A 184 -12.64 1.08 -26.32
N MET A 185 -13.39 1.17 -25.23
CA MET A 185 -14.41 0.19 -24.91
C MET A 185 -15.73 0.46 -25.63
N ASP A 186 -16.39 -0.61 -26.05
CA ASP A 186 -17.78 -0.55 -26.53
C ASP A 186 -18.72 -0.71 -25.33
N MET A 187 -19.07 0.43 -24.71
CA MET A 187 -19.90 0.44 -23.51
C MET A 187 -21.33 -0.05 -23.76
N GLU A 188 -21.84 0.04 -25.01
CA GLU A 188 -23.19 -0.45 -25.36
C GLU A 188 -23.26 -1.98 -25.36
N ALA A 189 -22.11 -2.64 -25.59
CA ALA A 189 -22.03 -4.11 -25.56
C ALA A 189 -21.85 -4.69 -24.16
N MET A 190 -21.60 -3.87 -23.14
CA MET A 190 -21.33 -4.32 -21.76
C MET A 190 -22.59 -4.23 -20.90
N GLU A 191 -22.89 -5.31 -20.20
CA GLU A 191 -23.99 -5.38 -19.24
C GLU A 191 -23.47 -4.98 -17.85
N ASN A 192 -24.02 -3.87 -17.28
CA ASN A 192 -23.64 -3.33 -15.97
C ASN A 192 -22.11 -3.16 -15.80
N PRO A 193 -21.47 -2.36 -16.66
CA PRO A 193 -20.03 -2.21 -16.64
C PRO A 193 -19.55 -1.58 -15.32
N MET A 194 -18.61 -2.23 -14.67
CA MET A 194 -17.89 -1.75 -13.49
C MET A 194 -16.43 -2.19 -13.61
N PHE A 195 -15.52 -1.26 -13.35
CA PHE A 195 -14.10 -1.51 -13.51
C PHE A 195 -13.35 -1.33 -12.19
N CYS A 196 -12.21 -1.99 -12.09
CA CYS A 196 -11.27 -1.86 -10.97
C CYS A 196 -10.00 -1.17 -11.47
N LEU A 197 -9.67 -0.01 -10.90
CA LEU A 197 -8.40 0.68 -11.11
C LEU A 197 -7.44 0.27 -10.00
N THR A 198 -6.30 -0.29 -10.38
CA THR A 198 -5.21 -0.65 -9.46
C THR A 198 -3.86 -0.68 -10.20
N ASN A 199 -2.81 -1.17 -9.58
CA ASN A 199 -1.53 -1.46 -10.22
C ASN A 199 -1.33 -2.97 -10.47
N LYS A 200 -0.28 -3.34 -11.22
CA LYS A 200 0.00 -4.75 -11.54
C LYS A 200 0.20 -5.63 -10.29
N ALA A 201 0.74 -5.07 -9.22
CA ALA A 201 0.94 -5.79 -7.96
C ALA A 201 -0.35 -5.92 -7.14
N LYS A 202 -1.42 -5.20 -7.50
CA LYS A 202 -2.70 -5.11 -6.77
C LYS A 202 -2.51 -4.63 -5.32
N MET A 203 -1.49 -3.78 -5.09
CA MET A 203 -1.10 -3.30 -3.76
C MET A 203 -0.94 -1.77 -3.76
N ASN A 204 -1.71 -1.08 -2.90
CA ASN A 204 -1.73 0.38 -2.75
C ASN A 204 -2.01 1.16 -4.06
N GLY A 205 -2.76 0.55 -4.99
CA GLY A 205 -3.05 1.13 -6.31
C GLY A 205 -4.12 2.22 -6.30
N ALA A 206 -4.90 2.39 -5.23
CA ALA A 206 -5.94 3.41 -5.14
C ALA A 206 -5.40 4.85 -5.34
N SER A 207 -4.15 5.10 -4.97
CA SER A 207 -3.48 6.40 -5.14
C SER A 207 -3.30 6.82 -6.61
N LEU A 208 -3.36 5.89 -7.56
CA LEU A 208 -3.30 6.18 -8.99
C LEU A 208 -4.42 7.12 -9.44
N LEU A 209 -5.56 7.11 -8.74
CA LEU A 209 -6.65 8.04 -8.97
C LEU A 209 -6.25 9.52 -8.82
N LEU A 210 -5.23 9.83 -8.01
CA LEU A 210 -4.76 11.20 -7.81
C LEU A 210 -4.01 11.77 -9.03
N GLN A 211 -3.62 10.94 -9.99
CA GLN A 211 -2.92 11.34 -11.21
C GLN A 211 -3.93 11.77 -12.29
N GLU A 212 -3.88 13.04 -12.69
CA GLU A 212 -4.85 13.65 -13.61
C GLU A 212 -4.90 12.97 -14.98
N ASP A 213 -3.74 12.62 -15.52
CA ASP A 213 -3.64 11.94 -16.82
C ASP A 213 -4.22 10.52 -16.80
N ILE A 214 -4.11 9.79 -15.66
CA ILE A 214 -4.77 8.48 -15.50
C ILE A 214 -6.29 8.67 -15.50
N ARG A 215 -6.79 9.66 -14.75
CA ARG A 215 -8.23 9.96 -14.76
C ARG A 215 -8.74 10.30 -16.17
N LYS A 216 -7.98 11.12 -16.90
CA LYS A 216 -8.32 11.50 -18.28
C LYS A 216 -8.30 10.28 -19.20
N GLN A 217 -7.28 9.41 -19.08
CA GLN A 217 -7.17 8.19 -19.86
C GLN A 217 -8.36 7.25 -19.62
N ILE A 218 -8.79 7.10 -18.35
CA ILE A 218 -10.00 6.32 -18.01
C ILE A 218 -11.22 6.89 -18.75
N GLY A 219 -11.48 8.20 -18.68
CA GLY A 219 -12.58 8.82 -19.38
C GLY A 219 -12.52 8.64 -20.91
N GLU A 220 -11.32 8.70 -21.49
CA GLU A 220 -11.10 8.43 -22.92
C GLU A 220 -11.40 6.97 -23.29
N CYS A 221 -11.02 6.00 -22.44
CA CYS A 221 -11.34 4.59 -22.64
C CYS A 221 -12.82 4.30 -22.56
N LEU A 222 -13.51 4.89 -21.57
CA LEU A 222 -14.95 4.73 -21.36
C LEU A 222 -15.79 5.54 -22.38
N GLY A 223 -15.25 6.64 -22.90
CA GLY A 223 -15.98 7.56 -23.76
C GLY A 223 -17.06 8.37 -23.03
N SER A 224 -17.05 8.40 -21.72
CA SER A 224 -18.01 9.11 -20.84
C SER A 224 -17.35 9.61 -19.56
N ASP A 225 -18.06 10.44 -18.81
CA ASP A 225 -17.77 10.70 -17.42
C ASP A 225 -17.99 9.43 -16.59
N TYR A 226 -17.49 9.40 -15.37
CA TYR A 226 -17.59 8.23 -14.49
C TYR A 226 -17.59 8.61 -13.01
N PHE A 227 -18.18 7.76 -12.21
CA PHE A 227 -18.10 7.82 -10.75
C PHE A 227 -16.94 6.99 -10.25
N VAL A 228 -16.34 7.45 -9.16
CA VAL A 228 -15.32 6.69 -8.42
C VAL A 228 -15.90 6.24 -7.10
N ILE A 229 -15.84 4.95 -6.83
CA ILE A 229 -16.30 4.36 -5.58
C ILE A 229 -15.06 3.86 -4.82
N PRO A 230 -14.77 4.43 -3.64
CA PRO A 230 -13.70 3.91 -2.79
C PRO A 230 -13.97 2.45 -2.40
N SER A 231 -12.99 1.57 -2.59
CA SER A 231 -13.05 0.17 -2.21
C SER A 231 -12.04 -0.11 -1.10
N SER A 232 -10.77 0.05 -1.37
CA SER A 232 -9.70 -0.11 -0.39
C SER A 232 -8.52 0.81 -0.71
N ILE A 233 -7.45 0.73 0.08
CA ILE A 233 -6.17 1.40 -0.25
C ILE A 233 -5.50 0.76 -1.49
N HIS A 234 -5.94 -0.44 -1.88
CA HIS A 234 -5.35 -1.21 -2.96
C HIS A 234 -5.96 -0.91 -4.31
N GLU A 235 -7.26 -0.56 -4.34
CA GLU A 235 -8.01 -0.30 -5.58
C GLU A 235 -9.17 0.67 -5.37
N VAL A 236 -9.64 1.25 -6.46
CA VAL A 236 -10.93 1.95 -6.54
C VAL A 236 -11.79 1.38 -7.66
N LEU A 237 -13.10 1.44 -7.47
CA LEU A 237 -14.04 1.03 -8.49
C LEU A 237 -14.44 2.23 -9.35
N ILE A 238 -14.53 2.00 -10.64
CA ILE A 238 -14.92 2.97 -11.66
C ILE A 238 -16.26 2.54 -12.25
N LEU A 239 -17.25 3.40 -12.15
CA LEU A 239 -18.59 3.19 -12.68
C LEU A 239 -18.88 4.24 -13.74
N PRO A 240 -19.06 3.87 -15.02
CA PRO A 240 -19.37 4.82 -16.08
C PRO A 240 -20.67 5.57 -15.80
N ASP A 241 -20.72 6.86 -16.12
CA ASP A 241 -21.94 7.65 -16.08
C ASP A 241 -22.71 7.43 -17.40
N ASN A 242 -23.65 6.50 -17.35
CA ASN A 242 -24.51 6.17 -18.50
C ASN A 242 -25.79 7.02 -18.55
N GLY A 243 -25.81 8.17 -17.85
CA GLY A 243 -26.92 9.11 -17.86
C GLY A 243 -28.13 8.61 -17.06
N ILE A 244 -27.88 8.07 -15.85
CA ILE A 244 -28.94 7.69 -14.88
C ILE A 244 -29.71 8.92 -14.43
#